data_f4256909864ecc234f02a0f49ebf5ae4
#
_entry.id   f4256909864ecc234f02a0f49ebf5ae4
#
_cell.length_a   1.000
_cell.length_b   1.000
_cell.length_c   1.000
_cell.angle_alpha   90.00
_cell.angle_beta   90.00
_cell.angle_gamma   90.00
#
_symmetry.space_group_name_H-M   'P 1'
#
loop_
_entity.id
_entity.type
_entity.pdbx_description
1 polymer ?
#
loop_
_entity_poly.entity_id
_entity_poly.type
_entity_poly.pdbx_seq_one_letter_code
_entity_poly.pdbx_strand_id
1 'polypeptide(L)'
;MPSSPSLPGLRLLAAGAGVVLGSSLQLQQAQLWLPVHYAALSVLGLAVSMLLFGLDRRGPLRGSVHALTLAVLTAVSFGATGLRAGWRLAEQLPAELEGRDLAVIGVIAGLPQRSAEAWRFHFEPRSARIGDRVIELPSRLSLGWYATPDGPELPALRAGQRWQLMLRLKRPHGLSNPHGFDYELYLFEQGVRATGSVRAVRDTPNRLLGDGEGHVVDRLRQSVRDAITARVADASSAGVLAALAVGDQAAIERDDWALYRQTGVAHLMSISGLHVTMFAWLAGLGVGALWRRSRRAMGMCPTPLAARWGGLTAACAYAVFAGWGVPAQRTVLMLASVVVLGAAGLRWSWPLVWTAAMVVVTAIDPWALLQPGYWLSFAAVGLLLASGEARGLVAATTGLATAPTRLRWQGVAEWLVRLLSGGLRTQAIATLGLAPLTLVFFQQLSLVGFAANLVAIPIITLGVTPLALLGVLLPPLWGPAAWTVAQLNAGLQWLATPDWAVWS
;
A
#
# COMPACT_ATOMS: atom_id res chain seq x y z
N MET A 1 -20.55 23.22 -14.51
CA MET A 1 -21.43 22.03 -14.43
C MET A 1 -20.64 20.83 -14.94
N PRO A 2 -20.56 19.71 -14.24
CA PRO A 2 -19.96 18.52 -14.83
C PRO A 2 -20.83 18.08 -16.00
N SER A 3 -20.24 17.99 -17.19
CA SER A 3 -20.92 17.41 -18.35
C SER A 3 -21.39 16.00 -17.98
N SER A 4 -22.68 15.72 -18.18
CA SER A 4 -23.22 14.38 -18.03
C SER A 4 -22.33 13.42 -18.83
N PRO A 5 -22.01 12.23 -18.29
CA PRO A 5 -21.18 11.27 -19.00
C PRO A 5 -21.86 10.91 -20.33
N SER A 6 -21.09 10.92 -21.40
CA SER A 6 -21.55 10.47 -22.71
C SER A 6 -21.99 9.00 -22.62
N LEU A 7 -22.89 8.55 -23.49
CA LEU A 7 -23.36 7.16 -23.52
C LEU A 7 -22.23 6.10 -23.46
N PRO A 8 -21.11 6.25 -24.17
CA PRO A 8 -19.93 5.39 -24.00
C PRO A 8 -19.34 5.45 -22.58
N GLY A 9 -19.40 6.61 -21.92
CA GLY A 9 -18.94 6.78 -20.56
C GLY A 9 -19.74 5.98 -19.53
N LEU A 10 -21.08 5.94 -19.66
CA LEU A 10 -21.94 5.14 -18.78
C LEU A 10 -21.67 3.65 -18.92
N ARG A 11 -21.38 3.18 -20.13
CA ARG A 11 -21.02 1.77 -20.36
C ARG A 11 -19.69 1.41 -19.69
N LEU A 12 -18.69 2.29 -19.76
CA LEU A 12 -17.40 2.08 -19.09
C LEU A 12 -17.55 2.10 -17.56
N LEU A 13 -18.43 2.95 -17.02
CA LEU A 13 -18.74 2.94 -15.59
C LEU A 13 -19.44 1.63 -15.18
N ALA A 14 -20.42 1.16 -15.96
CA ALA A 14 -21.08 -0.12 -15.72
C ALA A 14 -20.09 -1.29 -15.80
N ALA A 15 -19.17 -1.26 -16.77
CA ALA A 15 -18.11 -2.24 -16.91
C ALA A 15 -17.19 -2.27 -15.67
N GLY A 16 -16.75 -1.11 -15.21
CA GLY A 16 -15.92 -0.99 -14.02
C GLY A 16 -16.61 -1.43 -12.75
N ALA A 17 -17.88 -1.03 -12.57
CA ALA A 17 -18.70 -1.51 -11.46
C ALA A 17 -18.86 -3.04 -11.48
N GLY A 18 -19.04 -3.65 -12.67
CA GLY A 18 -19.12 -5.09 -12.84
C GLY A 18 -17.85 -5.81 -12.37
N VAL A 19 -16.67 -5.28 -12.72
CA VAL A 19 -15.40 -5.86 -12.27
C VAL A 19 -15.27 -5.83 -10.74
N VAL A 20 -15.56 -4.71 -10.11
CA VAL A 20 -15.48 -4.58 -8.65
C VAL A 20 -16.51 -5.48 -7.97
N LEU A 21 -17.76 -5.47 -8.45
CA LEU A 21 -18.84 -6.29 -7.90
C LEU A 21 -18.54 -7.78 -8.02
N GLY A 22 -18.06 -8.25 -9.18
CA GLY A 22 -17.75 -9.66 -9.41
C GLY A 22 -16.65 -10.17 -8.49
N SER A 23 -15.56 -9.39 -8.34
CA SER A 23 -14.51 -9.72 -7.38
C SER A 23 -15.03 -9.71 -5.94
N SER A 24 -15.81 -8.68 -5.55
CA SER A 24 -16.40 -8.59 -4.20
C SER A 24 -17.31 -9.77 -3.87
N LEU A 25 -18.17 -10.20 -4.81
CA LEU A 25 -19.06 -11.36 -4.63
C LEU A 25 -18.28 -12.65 -4.47
N GLN A 26 -17.21 -12.83 -5.27
CA GLN A 26 -16.38 -14.03 -5.15
C GLN A 26 -15.67 -14.12 -3.80
N LEU A 27 -15.19 -12.99 -3.27
CA LEU A 27 -14.52 -12.93 -1.97
C LEU A 27 -15.46 -13.24 -0.78
N GLN A 28 -16.77 -13.24 -0.98
CA GLN A 28 -17.77 -13.64 0.01
C GLN A 28 -18.14 -15.14 -0.05
N GLN A 29 -17.53 -15.90 -0.99
CA GLN A 29 -17.79 -17.32 -1.06
C GLN A 29 -17.24 -18.08 0.15
N ALA A 30 -18.08 -18.86 0.81
CA ALA A 30 -17.66 -19.72 1.91
C ALA A 30 -16.81 -20.92 1.46
N GLN A 31 -17.02 -21.38 0.22
CA GLN A 31 -16.27 -22.49 -0.38
C GLN A 31 -15.99 -22.21 -1.85
N LEU A 32 -14.77 -22.53 -2.28
CA LEU A 32 -14.42 -22.37 -3.68
C LEU A 32 -15.05 -23.47 -4.54
N TRP A 33 -15.49 -23.10 -5.74
CA TRP A 33 -15.90 -24.05 -6.77
C TRP A 33 -14.68 -24.74 -7.39
N LEU A 34 -14.94 -25.78 -8.15
CA LEU A 34 -13.90 -26.40 -8.97
C LEU A 34 -13.37 -25.39 -10.00
N PRO A 35 -12.05 -25.38 -10.29
CA PRO A 35 -11.43 -24.42 -11.21
C PRO A 35 -12.10 -24.37 -12.60
N VAL A 36 -12.64 -25.51 -13.07
CA VAL A 36 -13.34 -25.60 -14.36
C VAL A 36 -14.58 -24.71 -14.43
N HIS A 37 -15.34 -24.57 -13.33
CA HIS A 37 -16.54 -23.72 -13.29
C HIS A 37 -16.17 -22.23 -13.39
N TYR A 38 -15.13 -21.81 -12.71
CA TYR A 38 -14.61 -20.44 -12.80
C TYR A 38 -14.06 -20.13 -14.20
N ALA A 39 -13.32 -21.09 -14.80
CA ALA A 39 -12.80 -20.95 -16.15
C ALA A 39 -13.94 -20.85 -17.17
N ALA A 40 -14.94 -21.73 -17.09
CA ALA A 40 -16.10 -21.71 -17.98
C ALA A 40 -16.86 -20.39 -17.88
N LEU A 41 -17.11 -19.90 -16.65
CA LEU A 41 -17.79 -18.64 -16.42
C LEU A 41 -17.03 -17.45 -17.02
N SER A 42 -15.69 -17.41 -16.83
CA SER A 42 -14.85 -16.36 -17.39
C SER A 42 -14.80 -16.37 -18.91
N VAL A 43 -14.63 -17.55 -19.52
CA VAL A 43 -14.59 -17.71 -20.99
C VAL A 43 -15.92 -17.35 -21.62
N LEU A 44 -17.03 -17.86 -21.07
CA LEU A 44 -18.37 -17.55 -21.56
C LEU A 44 -18.66 -16.05 -21.45
N GLY A 45 -18.35 -15.45 -20.30
CA GLY A 45 -18.50 -14.02 -20.08
C GLY A 45 -17.68 -13.19 -21.06
N LEU A 46 -16.41 -13.56 -21.34
CA LEU A 46 -15.58 -12.89 -22.33
C LEU A 46 -16.18 -13.03 -23.75
N ALA A 47 -16.66 -14.20 -24.13
CA ALA A 47 -17.30 -14.42 -25.43
C ALA A 47 -18.55 -13.54 -25.60
N VAL A 48 -19.40 -13.46 -24.56
CA VAL A 48 -20.58 -12.58 -24.56
C VAL A 48 -20.16 -11.11 -24.59
N SER A 49 -19.09 -10.71 -23.88
CA SER A 49 -18.56 -9.33 -23.93
C SER A 49 -18.13 -8.94 -25.34
N MET A 50 -17.43 -9.82 -26.05
CA MET A 50 -17.01 -9.60 -27.45
C MET A 50 -18.21 -9.47 -28.38
N LEU A 51 -19.24 -10.33 -28.21
CA LEU A 51 -20.48 -10.27 -28.99
C LEU A 51 -21.20 -8.95 -28.76
N LEU A 52 -21.36 -8.53 -27.51
CA LEU A 52 -21.99 -7.25 -27.16
C LEU A 52 -21.24 -6.05 -27.75
N PHE A 53 -19.90 -6.10 -27.77
CA PHE A 53 -19.09 -5.04 -28.38
C PHE A 53 -19.30 -4.97 -29.90
N GLY A 54 -19.53 -6.12 -30.56
CA GLY A 54 -19.86 -6.19 -32.00
C GLY A 54 -21.26 -5.67 -32.34
N LEU A 55 -22.23 -5.93 -31.47
CA LEU A 55 -23.65 -5.56 -31.67
C LEU A 55 -23.93 -4.07 -31.41
N ASP A 56 -23.13 -3.40 -30.60
CA ASP A 56 -23.35 -1.99 -30.20
C ASP A 56 -23.30 -0.97 -31.36
N ARG A 57 -22.86 -1.40 -32.52
CA ARG A 57 -22.83 -0.56 -33.74
C ARG A 57 -24.20 -0.38 -34.42
N ARG A 58 -25.28 -1.07 -33.99
CA ARG A 58 -26.47 -1.23 -34.83
C ARG A 58 -27.87 -1.00 -34.22
N GLY A 59 -28.06 -0.54 -32.94
CA GLY A 59 -29.44 -0.56 -32.52
C GLY A 59 -29.90 0.21 -31.25
N PRO A 60 -31.23 0.27 -31.02
CA PRO A 60 -31.94 1.08 -30.02
C PRO A 60 -31.92 0.54 -28.56
N LEU A 61 -31.28 -0.59 -28.29
CA LEU A 61 -31.32 -1.31 -27.00
C LEU A 61 -30.31 -0.79 -25.94
N ARG A 62 -30.18 0.52 -25.79
CA ARG A 62 -29.09 1.17 -25.06
C ARG A 62 -29.07 0.87 -23.54
N GLY A 63 -30.22 0.83 -22.86
CA GLY A 63 -30.30 0.56 -21.43
C GLY A 63 -29.97 -0.90 -21.09
N SER A 64 -30.48 -1.83 -21.88
CA SER A 64 -30.22 -3.27 -21.72
C SER A 64 -28.75 -3.62 -21.91
N VAL A 65 -28.03 -2.92 -22.80
CA VAL A 65 -26.60 -3.12 -23.04
C VAL A 65 -25.75 -2.75 -21.80
N HIS A 66 -26.10 -1.70 -21.07
CA HIS A 66 -25.37 -1.31 -19.85
C HIS A 66 -25.56 -2.34 -18.74
N ALA A 67 -26.81 -2.79 -18.50
CA ALA A 67 -27.12 -3.81 -17.53
C ALA A 67 -26.43 -5.15 -17.87
N LEU A 68 -26.46 -5.52 -19.16
CA LEU A 68 -25.80 -6.74 -19.62
C LEU A 68 -24.27 -6.63 -19.54
N THR A 69 -23.68 -5.47 -19.83
CA THR A 69 -22.23 -5.22 -19.64
C THR A 69 -21.84 -5.36 -18.17
N LEU A 70 -22.62 -4.78 -17.25
CA LEU A 70 -22.43 -4.95 -15.82
C LEU A 70 -22.45 -6.44 -15.43
N ALA A 71 -23.51 -7.16 -15.79
CA ALA A 71 -23.70 -8.57 -15.43
C ALA A 71 -22.58 -9.47 -15.99
N VAL A 72 -22.22 -9.27 -17.25
CA VAL A 72 -21.19 -10.08 -17.92
C VAL A 72 -19.82 -9.83 -17.28
N LEU A 73 -19.44 -8.59 -17.02
CA LEU A 73 -18.13 -8.31 -16.38
C LEU A 73 -18.11 -8.68 -14.90
N THR A 74 -19.26 -8.67 -14.22
CA THR A 74 -19.41 -9.30 -12.91
C THR A 74 -19.07 -10.79 -12.96
N ALA A 75 -19.61 -11.53 -13.92
CA ALA A 75 -19.34 -12.96 -14.10
C ALA A 75 -17.87 -13.24 -14.45
N VAL A 76 -17.28 -12.45 -15.37
CA VAL A 76 -15.85 -12.58 -15.75
C VAL A 76 -14.94 -12.34 -14.56
N SER A 77 -15.17 -11.26 -13.82
CA SER A 77 -14.33 -10.89 -12.69
C SER A 77 -14.47 -11.87 -11.53
N PHE A 78 -15.71 -12.34 -11.26
CA PHE A 78 -15.98 -13.42 -10.30
C PHE A 78 -15.17 -14.68 -10.64
N GLY A 79 -15.25 -15.14 -11.90
CA GLY A 79 -14.51 -16.32 -12.34
C GLY A 79 -13.00 -16.16 -12.26
N ALA A 80 -12.47 -15.02 -12.74
CA ALA A 80 -11.03 -14.73 -12.71
C ALA A 80 -10.49 -14.66 -11.26
N THR A 81 -11.24 -14.04 -10.34
CA THR A 81 -10.87 -13.96 -8.92
C THR A 81 -10.88 -15.34 -8.27
N GLY A 82 -11.90 -16.17 -8.56
CA GLY A 82 -11.99 -17.54 -8.04
C GLY A 82 -10.86 -18.45 -8.53
N LEU A 83 -10.48 -18.36 -9.81
CA LEU A 83 -9.31 -19.08 -10.32
C LEU A 83 -8.03 -18.69 -9.59
N ARG A 84 -7.81 -17.39 -9.39
CA ARG A 84 -6.62 -16.88 -8.69
C ARG A 84 -6.60 -17.32 -7.21
N ALA A 85 -7.77 -17.32 -6.55
CA ALA A 85 -7.91 -17.83 -5.20
C ALA A 85 -7.56 -19.32 -5.12
N GLY A 86 -8.05 -20.12 -6.06
CA GLY A 86 -7.73 -21.55 -6.14
C GLY A 86 -6.22 -21.79 -6.32
N TRP A 87 -5.57 -21.06 -7.21
CA TRP A 87 -4.11 -21.18 -7.41
C TRP A 87 -3.31 -20.79 -6.16
N ARG A 88 -3.70 -19.70 -5.50
CA ARG A 88 -3.03 -19.29 -4.26
C ARG A 88 -3.20 -20.30 -3.13
N LEU A 89 -4.37 -20.93 -3.02
CA LEU A 89 -4.62 -21.96 -1.99
C LEU A 89 -3.94 -23.28 -2.31
N ALA A 90 -3.66 -23.58 -3.58
CA ALA A 90 -2.93 -24.79 -3.97
C ALA A 90 -1.48 -24.80 -3.45
N GLU A 91 -0.90 -23.63 -3.15
CA GLU A 91 0.45 -23.51 -2.55
C GLU A 91 0.47 -23.72 -1.03
N GLN A 92 -0.59 -24.22 -0.40
CA GLN A 92 -0.60 -24.44 1.04
C GLN A 92 0.36 -25.56 1.48
N LEU A 93 0.85 -25.45 2.73
CA LEU A 93 1.65 -26.51 3.33
C LEU A 93 0.84 -27.82 3.35
N PRO A 94 1.38 -28.94 2.83
CA PRO A 94 0.74 -30.25 2.97
C PRO A 94 0.47 -30.60 4.43
N ALA A 95 -0.72 -31.16 4.74
CA ALA A 95 -1.10 -31.49 6.11
C ALA A 95 -0.12 -32.47 6.78
N GLU A 96 0.46 -33.36 5.99
CA GLU A 96 1.42 -34.37 6.44
C GLU A 96 2.74 -33.78 6.98
N LEU A 97 3.07 -32.56 6.58
CA LEU A 97 4.29 -31.84 6.97
C LEU A 97 4.07 -30.96 8.20
N GLU A 98 2.83 -30.75 8.60
CA GLU A 98 2.50 -29.90 9.74
C GLU A 98 3.03 -30.52 11.05
N GLY A 99 3.72 -29.69 11.84
CA GLY A 99 4.28 -30.08 13.14
C GLY A 99 5.54 -30.97 13.05
N ARG A 100 6.01 -31.31 11.86
CA ARG A 100 7.26 -32.07 11.68
C ARG A 100 8.48 -31.17 11.64
N ASP A 101 9.63 -31.69 12.05
CA ASP A 101 10.91 -30.99 11.95
C ASP A 101 11.48 -31.19 10.56
N LEU A 102 11.74 -30.09 9.85
CA LEU A 102 12.16 -30.03 8.46
C LEU A 102 13.51 -29.31 8.36
N ALA A 103 14.48 -29.92 7.68
CA ALA A 103 15.72 -29.24 7.33
C ALA A 103 15.49 -28.39 6.05
N VAL A 104 15.56 -27.08 6.16
CA VAL A 104 15.25 -26.16 5.07
C VAL A 104 16.43 -25.22 4.80
N ILE A 105 16.82 -25.13 3.54
CA ILE A 105 17.76 -24.11 3.06
C ILE A 105 16.96 -23.07 2.33
N GLY A 106 17.17 -21.79 2.66
CA GLY A 106 16.48 -20.68 2.03
C GLY A 106 17.12 -19.35 2.35
N VAL A 107 16.46 -18.28 1.93
CA VAL A 107 16.95 -16.90 2.04
C VAL A 107 15.99 -16.06 2.88
N ILE A 108 16.54 -15.19 3.72
CA ILE A 108 15.75 -14.22 4.50
C ILE A 108 15.25 -13.13 3.56
N ALA A 109 13.93 -12.98 3.48
CA ALA A 109 13.26 -11.97 2.68
C ALA A 109 12.70 -10.84 3.57
N GLY A 110 12.65 -9.64 3.01
CA GLY A 110 12.15 -8.47 3.73
C GLY A 110 13.06 -8.03 4.88
N LEU A 111 12.51 -7.23 5.78
CA LEU A 111 13.23 -6.73 6.96
C LEU A 111 13.00 -7.64 8.16
N PRO A 112 14.03 -8.34 8.69
CA PRO A 112 13.91 -9.07 9.94
C PRO A 112 13.59 -8.11 11.08
N GLN A 113 12.67 -8.53 11.96
CA GLN A 113 12.21 -7.75 13.10
C GLN A 113 12.72 -8.40 14.38
N ARG A 114 13.45 -7.64 15.18
CA ARG A 114 13.96 -8.08 16.46
C ARG A 114 13.05 -7.59 17.59
N SER A 115 12.63 -8.48 18.46
CA SER A 115 12.09 -8.17 19.79
C SER A 115 13.09 -8.61 20.86
N ALA A 116 12.80 -8.32 22.12
CA ALA A 116 13.68 -8.72 23.22
C ALA A 116 13.96 -10.24 23.24
N GLU A 117 12.98 -11.07 22.88
CA GLU A 117 13.03 -12.52 23.03
C GLU A 117 13.02 -13.29 21.70
N ALA A 118 12.85 -12.61 20.56
CA ALA A 118 12.69 -13.31 19.29
C ALA A 118 13.06 -12.46 18.08
N TRP A 119 13.45 -13.16 17.01
CA TRP A 119 13.39 -12.66 15.66
C TRP A 119 12.11 -13.10 14.98
N ARG A 120 11.47 -12.23 14.20
CA ARG A 120 10.41 -12.54 13.23
C ARG A 120 10.86 -12.12 11.84
N PHE A 121 10.73 -13.03 10.86
CA PHE A 121 11.21 -12.78 9.52
C PHE A 121 10.47 -13.62 8.49
N HIS A 122 10.47 -13.17 7.25
CA HIS A 122 10.04 -13.96 6.11
C HIS A 122 11.21 -14.78 5.58
N PHE A 123 10.92 -15.98 5.14
CA PHE A 123 11.92 -16.91 4.63
C PHE A 123 11.43 -17.53 3.32
N GLU A 124 12.26 -17.48 2.30
CA GLU A 124 11.99 -18.05 0.99
C GLU A 124 12.79 -19.37 0.85
N PRO A 125 12.12 -20.52 0.99
CA PRO A 125 12.78 -21.83 0.89
C PRO A 125 13.30 -22.07 -0.53
N ARG A 126 14.50 -22.63 -0.63
CA ARG A 126 15.12 -23.08 -1.89
C ARG A 126 15.15 -24.60 -2.00
N SER A 127 15.37 -25.26 -0.88
CA SER A 127 15.29 -26.72 -0.78
C SER A 127 14.84 -27.10 0.64
N ALA A 128 14.06 -28.15 0.73
CA ALA A 128 13.61 -28.70 2.00
C ALA A 128 13.70 -30.21 2.00
N ARG A 129 14.04 -30.79 3.16
CA ARG A 129 14.17 -32.24 3.35
C ARG A 129 13.56 -32.69 4.66
N ILE A 130 13.05 -33.92 4.64
CA ILE A 130 12.66 -34.72 5.79
C ILE A 130 13.45 -36.03 5.73
N GLY A 131 14.43 -36.22 6.60
CA GLY A 131 15.41 -37.28 6.39
C GLY A 131 16.08 -37.14 5.01
N ASP A 132 16.03 -38.18 4.18
CA ASP A 132 16.60 -38.18 2.82
C ASP A 132 15.62 -37.74 1.74
N ARG A 133 14.33 -37.52 2.08
CA ARG A 133 13.30 -37.15 1.11
C ARG A 133 13.28 -35.64 0.88
N VAL A 134 13.40 -35.23 -0.39
CA VAL A 134 13.18 -33.85 -0.81
C VAL A 134 11.68 -33.56 -0.84
N ILE A 135 11.28 -32.41 -0.32
CA ILE A 135 9.89 -31.97 -0.25
C ILE A 135 9.75 -30.55 -0.82
N GLU A 136 8.57 -30.25 -1.34
CA GLU A 136 8.22 -28.90 -1.79
C GLU A 136 7.53 -28.14 -0.66
N LEU A 137 7.93 -26.90 -0.47
CA LEU A 137 7.35 -25.98 0.51
C LEU A 137 6.76 -24.76 -0.19
N PRO A 138 5.79 -24.08 0.45
CA PRO A 138 5.28 -22.81 -0.03
C PRO A 138 6.40 -21.80 -0.28
N SER A 139 6.21 -20.95 -1.28
CA SER A 139 7.22 -19.99 -1.75
C SER A 139 7.66 -18.97 -0.68
N ARG A 140 6.82 -18.67 0.31
CA ARG A 140 7.11 -17.75 1.41
C ARG A 140 6.59 -18.27 2.75
N LEU A 141 7.49 -18.28 3.73
CA LEU A 141 7.22 -18.68 5.10
C LEU A 141 7.34 -17.46 6.05
N SER A 142 6.54 -17.44 7.13
CA SER A 142 6.72 -16.49 8.22
C SER A 142 7.24 -17.24 9.45
N LEU A 143 8.45 -16.91 9.89
CA LEU A 143 9.17 -17.65 10.91
C LEU A 143 9.43 -16.81 12.17
N GLY A 144 9.32 -17.47 13.32
CA GLY A 144 9.80 -16.98 14.59
C GLY A 144 11.06 -17.74 15.03
N TRP A 145 12.10 -17.03 15.46
CA TRP A 145 13.27 -17.62 16.10
C TRP A 145 13.38 -17.08 17.51
N TYR A 146 13.04 -17.90 18.48
CA TYR A 146 12.91 -17.53 19.88
C TYR A 146 14.20 -17.81 20.65
N ALA A 147 14.58 -16.88 21.54
CA ALA A 147 15.65 -17.12 22.50
C ALA A 147 15.22 -18.24 23.47
N THR A 148 16.16 -19.10 23.83
CA THR A 148 15.96 -20.08 24.90
C THR A 148 16.72 -19.63 26.14
N PRO A 149 16.18 -19.78 27.37
CA PRO A 149 16.81 -19.24 28.57
C PRO A 149 18.27 -19.67 28.74
N ASP A 150 18.59 -20.94 28.43
CA ASP A 150 19.92 -21.52 28.53
C ASP A 150 20.61 -21.74 27.17
N GLY A 151 20.09 -21.14 26.13
CA GLY A 151 20.59 -21.30 24.76
C GLY A 151 21.59 -20.23 24.34
N PRO A 152 22.24 -20.41 23.19
CA PRO A 152 23.11 -19.39 22.63
C PRO A 152 22.32 -18.14 22.26
N GLU A 153 23.02 -17.00 22.31
CA GLU A 153 22.45 -15.71 21.85
C GLU A 153 21.95 -15.84 20.40
N LEU A 154 20.80 -15.23 20.12
CA LEU A 154 20.25 -15.24 18.77
C LEU A 154 21.18 -14.51 17.79
N PRO A 155 21.49 -15.13 16.64
CA PRO A 155 22.36 -14.49 15.65
C PRO A 155 21.72 -13.23 15.07
N ALA A 156 22.55 -12.27 14.64
CA ALA A 156 22.06 -11.11 13.93
C ALA A 156 21.58 -11.52 12.53
N LEU A 157 20.27 -11.39 12.28
CA LEU A 157 19.66 -11.70 11.00
C LEU A 157 19.67 -10.50 10.06
N ARG A 158 20.00 -10.75 8.78
CA ARG A 158 20.00 -9.73 7.73
C ARG A 158 19.24 -10.22 6.50
N ALA A 159 18.58 -9.29 5.83
CA ALA A 159 17.94 -9.56 4.54
C ALA A 159 18.95 -10.11 3.51
N GLY A 160 18.54 -11.11 2.75
CA GLY A 160 19.40 -11.75 1.75
C GLY A 160 20.39 -12.77 2.30
N GLN A 161 20.43 -13.03 3.61
CA GLN A 161 21.23 -14.12 4.16
C GLN A 161 20.63 -15.47 3.80
N ARG A 162 21.49 -16.41 3.34
CA ARG A 162 21.13 -17.79 3.10
C ARG A 162 21.44 -18.63 4.33
N TRP A 163 20.41 -19.28 4.85
CA TRP A 163 20.50 -20.10 6.04
C TRP A 163 20.05 -21.53 5.77
N GLN A 164 20.66 -22.47 6.47
CA GLN A 164 20.12 -23.79 6.72
C GLN A 164 19.49 -23.76 8.10
N LEU A 165 18.17 -23.99 8.16
CA LEU A 165 17.39 -23.92 9.39
C LEU A 165 16.60 -25.21 9.61
N MET A 166 16.51 -25.63 10.84
CA MET A 166 15.57 -26.66 11.25
C MET A 166 14.25 -25.97 11.61
N LEU A 167 13.20 -26.26 10.87
CA LEU A 167 11.91 -25.59 10.97
C LEU A 167 10.81 -26.56 11.39
N ARG A 168 9.91 -26.07 12.26
CA ARG A 168 8.62 -26.69 12.52
C ARG A 168 7.53 -25.79 12.02
N LEU A 169 6.87 -26.25 10.96
CA LEU A 169 5.88 -25.45 10.21
C LEU A 169 4.46 -25.83 10.62
N LYS A 170 3.56 -24.84 10.46
CA LYS A 170 2.11 -24.97 10.62
C LYS A 170 1.43 -24.25 9.47
N ARG A 171 0.23 -24.71 9.11
CA ARG A 171 -0.66 -23.91 8.25
C ARG A 171 -1.01 -22.62 8.96
N PRO A 172 -1.24 -21.52 8.22
CA PRO A 172 -1.78 -20.31 8.83
C PRO A 172 -3.14 -20.60 9.47
N HIS A 173 -3.28 -20.23 10.73
CA HIS A 173 -4.55 -20.30 11.45
C HIS A 173 -4.82 -18.94 12.07
N GLY A 174 -6.02 -18.39 11.82
CA GLY A 174 -6.54 -17.20 12.45
C GLY A 174 -7.38 -17.53 13.69
N LEU A 175 -7.56 -16.55 14.57
CA LEU A 175 -8.58 -16.60 15.61
C LEU A 175 -9.86 -16.02 15.00
N SER A 176 -10.95 -16.80 15.02
CA SER A 176 -12.25 -16.40 14.47
C SER A 176 -13.08 -15.66 15.53
N ASN A 177 -12.50 -14.59 16.10
CA ASN A 177 -13.23 -13.75 17.05
C ASN A 177 -14.09 -12.75 16.27
N PRO A 178 -15.36 -12.54 16.64
CA PRO A 178 -16.18 -11.48 16.06
C PRO A 178 -15.45 -10.13 16.17
N HIS A 179 -15.38 -9.40 15.07
CA HIS A 179 -14.70 -8.09 14.97
C HIS A 179 -13.20 -8.09 15.33
N GLY A 180 -12.57 -9.28 15.46
CA GLY A 180 -11.14 -9.42 15.68
C GLY A 180 -10.34 -9.26 14.37
N PHE A 181 -9.03 -9.05 14.52
CA PHE A 181 -8.11 -9.03 13.38
C PHE A 181 -7.97 -10.43 12.77
N ASP A 182 -8.32 -10.57 11.50
CA ASP A 182 -8.16 -11.82 10.75
C ASP A 182 -6.70 -12.01 10.32
N TYR A 183 -5.95 -12.74 11.16
CA TYR A 183 -4.53 -12.99 10.92
C TYR A 183 -4.31 -13.94 9.74
N GLU A 184 -5.23 -14.89 9.49
CA GLU A 184 -5.13 -15.82 8.37
C GLU A 184 -5.30 -15.10 7.03
N LEU A 185 -6.30 -14.22 6.92
CA LEU A 185 -6.50 -13.36 5.77
C LEU A 185 -5.30 -12.43 5.55
N TYR A 186 -4.76 -11.84 6.60
CA TYR A 186 -3.56 -11.00 6.53
C TYR A 186 -2.37 -11.78 5.95
N LEU A 187 -2.11 -12.99 6.42
CA LEU A 187 -1.04 -13.84 5.89
C LEU A 187 -1.32 -14.26 4.44
N PHE A 188 -2.59 -14.55 4.13
CA PHE A 188 -3.03 -14.86 2.78
C PHE A 188 -2.73 -13.71 1.81
N GLU A 189 -2.99 -12.48 2.19
CA GLU A 189 -2.68 -11.27 1.40
C GLU A 189 -1.18 -11.07 1.21
N GLN A 190 -0.38 -11.34 2.24
CA GLN A 190 1.09 -11.27 2.21
C GLN A 190 1.74 -12.39 1.37
N GLY A 191 0.96 -13.34 0.86
CA GLY A 191 1.48 -14.50 0.14
C GLY A 191 2.14 -15.53 1.05
N VAL A 192 1.96 -15.43 2.38
CA VAL A 192 2.48 -16.39 3.35
C VAL A 192 1.53 -17.58 3.42
N ARG A 193 2.06 -18.79 3.21
CA ARG A 193 1.27 -20.05 3.18
C ARG A 193 1.65 -21.03 4.27
N ALA A 194 2.70 -20.74 5.02
CA ALA A 194 3.05 -21.45 6.22
C ALA A 194 3.69 -20.50 7.24
N THR A 195 3.41 -20.74 8.50
CA THR A 195 4.05 -20.12 9.65
C THR A 195 4.85 -21.15 10.39
N GLY A 196 5.83 -20.75 11.21
CA GLY A 196 6.58 -21.71 11.98
C GLY A 196 7.63 -21.11 12.88
N SER A 197 8.38 -21.99 13.52
CA SER A 197 9.49 -21.61 14.40
C SER A 197 10.77 -22.33 14.01
N VAL A 198 11.88 -21.64 14.22
CA VAL A 198 13.22 -22.23 14.14
C VAL A 198 13.44 -23.10 15.39
N ARG A 199 13.90 -24.32 15.19
CA ARG A 199 14.16 -25.30 16.25
C ARG A 199 15.67 -25.46 16.46
N ALA A 200 16.08 -25.59 17.70
CA ALA A 200 17.42 -26.03 18.04
C ALA A 200 17.42 -27.57 18.13
N VAL A 201 18.12 -28.22 17.23
CA VAL A 201 18.27 -29.69 17.21
C VAL A 201 19.77 -29.99 17.28
N ARG A 202 20.15 -30.93 18.17
CA ARG A 202 21.56 -31.23 18.47
C ARG A 202 22.32 -31.74 17.23
N ASP A 203 21.67 -32.55 16.41
CA ASP A 203 22.31 -33.23 15.28
C ASP A 203 22.30 -32.39 13.97
N THR A 204 21.53 -31.30 13.93
CA THR A 204 21.43 -30.46 12.74
C THR A 204 21.42 -28.98 13.16
N PRO A 205 22.60 -28.39 13.35
CA PRO A 205 22.68 -26.99 13.80
C PRO A 205 22.18 -26.03 12.73
N ASN A 206 21.49 -24.98 13.16
CA ASN A 206 21.14 -23.86 12.30
C ASN A 206 22.43 -23.15 11.86
N ARG A 207 22.63 -23.02 10.54
CA ARG A 207 23.91 -22.54 9.99
C ARG A 207 23.69 -21.46 8.95
N LEU A 208 24.45 -20.38 9.06
CA LEU A 208 24.60 -19.39 7.98
C LEU A 208 25.43 -20.01 6.86
N LEU A 209 24.88 -20.04 5.65
CA LEU A 209 25.55 -20.60 4.46
C LEU A 209 26.16 -19.51 3.57
N GLY A 210 25.64 -18.29 3.63
CA GLY A 210 26.17 -17.20 2.83
C GLY A 210 25.42 -15.89 3.08
N ASP A 211 26.06 -14.79 2.73
CA ASP A 211 25.53 -13.44 2.84
C ASP A 211 25.20 -12.87 1.46
N GLY A 212 24.08 -12.17 1.34
CA GLY A 212 23.82 -11.27 0.22
C GLY A 212 23.27 -11.92 -1.06
N GLU A 213 22.55 -13.03 -0.96
CA GLU A 213 21.85 -13.62 -2.11
C GLU A 213 20.55 -12.87 -2.42
N GLY A 214 20.51 -12.12 -3.51
CA GLY A 214 19.34 -11.35 -3.92
C GLY A 214 18.96 -10.25 -2.92
N HIS A 215 17.68 -9.89 -2.87
CA HIS A 215 17.08 -8.96 -1.92
C HIS A 215 17.86 -7.63 -1.72
N VAL A 216 18.44 -7.08 -2.81
CA VAL A 216 19.28 -5.86 -2.76
C VAL A 216 18.52 -4.69 -2.15
N VAL A 217 17.25 -4.53 -2.51
CA VAL A 217 16.40 -3.45 -1.98
C VAL A 217 16.20 -3.63 -0.47
N ASP A 218 15.90 -4.85 -0.01
CA ASP A 218 15.68 -5.10 1.43
C ASP A 218 16.96 -4.90 2.25
N ARG A 219 18.12 -5.27 1.68
CA ARG A 219 19.42 -4.99 2.30
C ARG A 219 19.70 -3.51 2.44
N LEU A 220 19.42 -2.71 1.39
CA LEU A 220 19.54 -1.25 1.44
C LEU A 220 18.57 -0.66 2.45
N ARG A 221 17.32 -1.11 2.48
CA ARG A 221 16.31 -0.68 3.47
C ARG A 221 16.79 -0.98 4.89
N GLN A 222 17.32 -2.19 5.12
CA GLN A 222 17.87 -2.57 6.43
C GLN A 222 19.05 -1.69 6.82
N SER A 223 19.99 -1.42 5.91
CA SER A 223 21.13 -0.56 6.22
C SER A 223 20.72 0.88 6.57
N VAL A 224 19.69 1.41 5.91
CA VAL A 224 19.14 2.74 6.23
C VAL A 224 18.44 2.73 7.59
N ARG A 225 17.59 1.71 7.87
CA ARG A 225 16.95 1.55 9.18
C ARG A 225 17.99 1.50 10.30
N ASP A 226 19.00 0.66 10.16
CA ASP A 226 20.04 0.47 11.16
C ASP A 226 20.87 1.78 11.35
N ALA A 227 21.09 2.54 10.26
CA ALA A 227 21.74 3.85 10.32
C ALA A 227 20.89 4.91 11.04
N ILE A 228 19.56 4.92 10.86
CA ILE A 228 18.63 5.78 11.58
C ILE A 228 18.69 5.44 13.08
N THR A 229 18.51 4.17 13.43
CA THR A 229 18.50 3.70 14.83
C THR A 229 19.84 4.00 15.54
N ALA A 230 20.96 3.92 14.83
CA ALA A 230 22.27 4.24 15.41
C ALA A 230 22.49 5.75 15.67
N ARG A 231 21.77 6.64 14.95
CA ARG A 231 21.97 8.10 15.03
C ARG A 231 20.91 8.84 15.82
N VAL A 232 19.69 8.31 15.85
CA VAL A 232 18.56 8.93 16.56
C VAL A 232 18.41 8.23 17.89
N ALA A 233 18.70 8.95 18.99
CA ALA A 233 18.70 8.38 20.34
C ALA A 233 17.29 8.08 20.85
N ASP A 234 16.27 8.85 20.41
CA ASP A 234 14.88 8.62 20.78
C ASP A 234 14.28 7.49 19.93
N ALA A 235 13.96 6.36 20.55
CA ALA A 235 13.44 5.15 19.88
C ALA A 235 12.12 5.41 19.15
N SER A 236 11.20 6.19 19.75
CA SER A 236 9.93 6.56 19.15
C SER A 236 10.14 7.33 17.84
N SER A 237 10.96 8.39 17.84
CA SER A 237 11.29 9.15 16.64
C SER A 237 12.05 8.31 15.60
N ALA A 238 12.98 7.46 16.03
CA ALA A 238 13.71 6.56 15.12
C ALA A 238 12.77 5.60 14.42
N GLY A 239 11.78 5.05 15.13
CA GLY A 239 10.74 4.17 14.59
C GLY A 239 9.91 4.87 13.52
N VAL A 240 9.43 6.10 13.77
CA VAL A 240 8.68 6.90 12.81
C VAL A 240 9.52 7.22 11.56
N LEU A 241 10.78 7.62 11.75
CA LEU A 241 11.67 7.91 10.61
C LEU A 241 11.95 6.66 9.76
N ALA A 242 12.14 5.49 10.38
CA ALA A 242 12.30 4.22 9.67
C ALA A 242 11.02 3.84 8.92
N ALA A 243 9.85 4.03 9.53
CA ALA A 243 8.57 3.77 8.87
C ALA A 243 8.36 4.67 7.64
N LEU A 244 8.73 5.95 7.72
CA LEU A 244 8.55 6.91 6.62
C LEU A 244 9.65 6.81 5.55
N ALA A 245 10.88 6.48 5.91
CA ALA A 245 11.99 6.38 4.96
C ALA A 245 11.99 5.05 4.20
N VAL A 246 11.85 3.94 4.91
CA VAL A 246 12.01 2.58 4.34
C VAL A 246 10.77 1.68 4.50
N GLY A 247 9.67 2.21 5.04
CA GLY A 247 8.42 1.46 5.21
C GLY A 247 8.45 0.43 6.35
N ASP A 248 9.37 0.53 7.30
CA ASP A 248 9.45 -0.38 8.45
C ASP A 248 8.51 0.07 9.58
N GLN A 249 7.23 -0.19 9.42
CA GLN A 249 6.20 0.13 10.42
C GLN A 249 6.36 -0.66 11.73
N ALA A 250 7.06 -1.78 11.68
CA ALA A 250 7.31 -2.59 12.87
C ALA A 250 8.37 -1.98 13.80
N ALA A 251 9.11 -0.99 13.31
CA ALA A 251 10.03 -0.20 14.14
C ALA A 251 9.30 0.78 15.09
N ILE A 252 8.01 1.05 14.87
CA ILE A 252 7.20 1.89 15.76
C ILE A 252 6.71 1.04 16.93
N GLU A 253 6.88 1.54 18.15
CA GLU A 253 6.48 0.85 19.37
C GLU A 253 4.95 0.75 19.52
N ARG A 254 4.49 -0.21 20.30
CA ARG A 254 3.04 -0.46 20.47
C ARG A 254 2.32 0.71 21.14
N ASP A 255 2.96 1.38 22.06
CA ASP A 255 2.38 2.52 22.80
C ASP A 255 2.25 3.72 21.88
N ASP A 256 3.23 3.96 21.01
CA ASP A 256 3.14 4.99 19.97
C ASP A 256 1.99 4.69 19.00
N TRP A 257 1.84 3.43 18.57
CA TRP A 257 0.70 3.03 17.73
C TRP A 257 -0.64 3.26 18.43
N ALA A 258 -0.72 3.04 19.75
CA ALA A 258 -1.93 3.34 20.52
C ALA A 258 -2.24 4.83 20.50
N LEU A 259 -1.25 5.70 20.76
CA LEU A 259 -1.36 7.16 20.69
C LEU A 259 -1.83 7.63 19.30
N TYR A 260 -1.20 7.11 18.23
CA TYR A 260 -1.55 7.51 16.87
C TYR A 260 -2.95 7.08 16.45
N ARG A 261 -3.43 5.92 16.91
CA ARG A 261 -4.83 5.50 16.70
C ARG A 261 -5.80 6.38 17.48
N GLN A 262 -5.50 6.64 18.74
CA GLN A 262 -6.33 7.48 19.61
C GLN A 262 -6.50 8.91 19.06
N THR A 263 -5.41 9.48 18.51
CA THR A 263 -5.42 10.81 17.91
C THR A 263 -5.79 10.82 16.43
N GLY A 264 -6.09 9.66 15.82
CA GLY A 264 -6.54 9.55 14.43
C GLY A 264 -5.46 9.82 13.38
N VAL A 265 -4.17 9.89 13.77
CA VAL A 265 -3.03 10.16 12.87
C VAL A 265 -2.27 8.91 12.44
N ALA A 266 -2.70 7.71 12.86
CA ALA A 266 -2.01 6.45 12.57
C ALA A 266 -1.71 6.23 11.07
N HIS A 267 -2.57 6.70 10.18
CA HIS A 267 -2.41 6.61 8.74
C HIS A 267 -1.25 7.45 8.19
N LEU A 268 -0.75 8.44 8.94
CA LEU A 268 0.40 9.27 8.59
C LEU A 268 1.73 8.61 8.95
N MET A 269 1.73 7.69 9.92
CA MET A 269 2.92 6.97 10.38
C MET A 269 3.27 5.77 9.49
N SER A 270 2.53 5.61 8.42
CA SER A 270 2.81 4.70 7.31
C SER A 270 3.00 5.49 6.03
N ILE A 271 3.67 4.89 5.03
CA ILE A 271 3.79 5.53 3.73
C ILE A 271 2.41 5.61 3.09
N SER A 272 1.86 6.82 3.13
CA SER A 272 0.52 7.13 2.62
C SER A 272 0.56 7.47 1.12
N GLY A 273 -0.63 7.46 0.50
CA GLY A 273 -0.79 7.93 -0.87
C GLY A 273 -0.33 9.37 -1.07
N LEU A 274 -0.49 10.21 -0.05
CA LEU A 274 -0.05 11.61 -0.09
C LEU A 274 1.47 11.74 -0.17
N HIS A 275 2.21 10.92 0.58
CA HIS A 275 3.69 10.90 0.52
C HIS A 275 4.19 10.47 -0.87
N VAL A 276 3.62 9.41 -1.44
CA VAL A 276 3.98 8.93 -2.78
C VAL A 276 3.65 9.99 -3.85
N THR A 277 2.48 10.63 -3.75
CA THR A 277 2.04 11.66 -4.70
C THR A 277 2.91 12.92 -4.60
N MET A 278 3.23 13.36 -3.39
CA MET A 278 4.15 14.48 -3.16
C MET A 278 5.52 14.19 -3.76
N PHE A 279 6.07 13.00 -3.53
CA PHE A 279 7.37 12.61 -4.08
C PHE A 279 7.33 12.56 -5.61
N ALA A 280 6.27 12.00 -6.20
CA ALA A 280 6.05 12.01 -7.64
C ALA A 280 6.01 13.42 -8.22
N TRP A 281 5.33 14.34 -7.55
CA TRP A 281 5.22 15.74 -7.96
C TRP A 281 6.58 16.45 -7.89
N LEU A 282 7.30 16.35 -6.78
CA LEU A 282 8.64 16.94 -6.62
C LEU A 282 9.63 16.41 -7.66
N ALA A 283 9.63 15.08 -7.87
CA ALA A 283 10.47 14.45 -8.89
C ALA A 283 10.10 14.92 -10.31
N GLY A 284 8.80 15.02 -10.60
CA GLY A 284 8.30 15.54 -11.86
C GLY A 284 8.72 16.99 -12.11
N LEU A 285 8.69 17.86 -11.08
CA LEU A 285 9.21 19.23 -11.17
C LEU A 285 10.72 19.22 -11.47
N GLY A 286 11.50 18.39 -10.78
CA GLY A 286 12.94 18.25 -11.01
C GLY A 286 13.27 17.77 -12.42
N VAL A 287 12.60 16.70 -12.88
CA VAL A 287 12.73 16.17 -14.24
C VAL A 287 12.34 17.25 -15.27
N GLY A 288 11.22 17.94 -15.07
CA GLY A 288 10.78 19.00 -15.96
C GLY A 288 11.77 20.19 -16.02
N ALA A 289 12.38 20.54 -14.88
CA ALA A 289 13.40 21.61 -14.84
C ALA A 289 14.69 21.21 -15.58
N LEU A 290 15.15 19.97 -15.38
CA LEU A 290 16.32 19.44 -16.08
C LEU A 290 16.06 19.25 -17.57
N TRP A 291 14.88 18.74 -17.94
CA TRP A 291 14.49 18.49 -19.34
C TRP A 291 14.49 19.78 -20.16
N ARG A 292 13.98 20.88 -19.59
CA ARG A 292 13.98 22.21 -20.22
C ARG A 292 15.37 22.77 -20.52
N ARG A 293 16.43 22.26 -19.86
CA ARG A 293 17.81 22.69 -20.10
C ARG A 293 18.42 22.07 -21.36
N SER A 294 17.84 21.00 -21.90
CA SER A 294 18.36 20.27 -23.05
C SER A 294 17.43 20.39 -24.27
N ARG A 295 17.88 21.10 -25.31
CA ARG A 295 17.14 21.22 -26.60
C ARG A 295 16.93 19.81 -27.21
N ARG A 296 17.90 18.90 -27.11
CA ARG A 296 17.78 17.53 -27.62
C ARG A 296 16.67 16.75 -26.89
N ALA A 297 16.63 16.83 -25.58
CA ALA A 297 15.60 16.19 -24.79
C ALA A 297 14.18 16.71 -25.13
N MET A 298 14.04 18.04 -25.27
CA MET A 298 12.77 18.66 -25.67
C MET A 298 12.33 18.26 -27.09
N GLY A 299 13.28 18.02 -28.01
CA GLY A 299 12.99 17.51 -29.35
C GLY A 299 12.53 16.06 -29.38
N MET A 300 12.93 15.23 -28.39
CA MET A 300 12.52 13.83 -28.27
C MET A 300 11.14 13.66 -27.62
N CYS A 301 10.84 14.46 -26.59
CA CYS A 301 9.61 14.34 -25.82
C CYS A 301 9.21 15.69 -25.22
N PRO A 302 7.93 16.09 -25.31
CA PRO A 302 7.44 17.30 -24.64
C PRO A 302 7.69 17.28 -23.14
N THR A 303 8.19 18.39 -22.56
CA THR A 303 8.52 18.51 -21.14
C THR A 303 7.40 18.06 -20.19
N PRO A 304 6.11 18.37 -20.41
CA PRO A 304 5.04 17.90 -19.52
C PRO A 304 4.90 16.38 -19.51
N LEU A 305 5.16 15.73 -20.64
CA LEU A 305 5.09 14.28 -20.74
C LEU A 305 6.29 13.63 -20.03
N ALA A 306 7.51 14.15 -20.25
CA ALA A 306 8.72 13.73 -19.56
C ALA A 306 8.59 13.89 -18.04
N ALA A 307 8.05 15.03 -17.57
CA ALA A 307 7.81 15.28 -16.15
C ALA A 307 6.82 14.29 -15.52
N ARG A 308 5.72 13.94 -16.20
CA ARG A 308 4.73 12.97 -15.74
C ARG A 308 5.33 11.56 -15.62
N TRP A 309 6.03 11.10 -16.66
CA TRP A 309 6.68 9.79 -16.64
C TRP A 309 7.82 9.74 -15.61
N GLY A 310 8.62 10.81 -15.51
CA GLY A 310 9.68 10.92 -14.51
C GLY A 310 9.12 10.90 -13.09
N GLY A 311 8.03 11.61 -12.85
CA GLY A 311 7.32 11.57 -11.55
C GLY A 311 6.77 10.18 -11.23
N LEU A 312 6.14 9.50 -12.19
CA LEU A 312 5.63 8.14 -12.01
C LEU A 312 6.77 7.14 -11.73
N THR A 313 7.86 7.21 -12.49
CA THR A 313 9.04 6.33 -12.29
C THR A 313 9.63 6.55 -10.89
N ALA A 314 9.76 7.79 -10.45
CA ALA A 314 10.23 8.11 -9.10
C ALA A 314 9.27 7.60 -8.02
N ALA A 315 7.95 7.73 -8.21
CA ALA A 315 6.95 7.17 -7.32
C ALA A 315 7.05 5.64 -7.22
N CYS A 316 7.23 4.95 -8.34
CA CYS A 316 7.47 3.50 -8.37
C CYS A 316 8.75 3.12 -7.62
N ALA A 317 9.86 3.83 -7.86
CA ALA A 317 11.14 3.59 -7.19
C ALA A 317 11.01 3.80 -5.67
N TYR A 318 10.33 4.87 -5.23
CA TYR A 318 10.08 5.12 -3.82
C TYR A 318 9.18 4.03 -3.21
N ALA A 319 8.08 3.63 -3.87
CA ALA A 319 7.21 2.58 -3.39
C ALA A 319 7.95 1.22 -3.24
N VAL A 320 8.82 0.87 -4.20
CA VAL A 320 9.67 -0.33 -4.13
C VAL A 320 10.67 -0.21 -2.98
N PHE A 321 11.35 0.93 -2.85
CA PHE A 321 12.27 1.18 -1.74
C PHE A 321 11.57 1.17 -0.37
N ALA A 322 10.30 1.57 -0.33
CA ALA A 322 9.45 1.51 0.86
C ALA A 322 8.84 0.12 1.13
N GLY A 323 9.26 -0.91 0.39
CA GLY A 323 8.81 -2.30 0.58
C GLY A 323 7.52 -2.64 -0.14
N TRP A 324 7.12 -1.82 -1.12
CA TRP A 324 5.94 -2.08 -1.97
C TRP A 324 4.66 -2.36 -1.18
N GLY A 325 4.46 -1.63 -0.07
CA GLY A 325 3.27 -1.78 0.79
C GLY A 325 1.97 -1.46 0.05
N VAL A 326 0.86 -2.06 0.47
CA VAL A 326 -0.44 -1.96 -0.20
C VAL A 326 -0.91 -0.51 -0.44
N PRO A 327 -0.77 0.46 0.50
CA PRO A 327 -1.13 1.86 0.24
C PRO A 327 -0.30 2.51 -0.86
N ALA A 328 1.00 2.22 -0.91
CA ALA A 328 1.90 2.74 -1.93
C ALA A 328 1.61 2.12 -3.31
N GLN A 329 1.38 0.80 -3.38
CA GLN A 329 0.93 0.11 -4.58
C GLN A 329 -0.30 0.76 -5.21
N ARG A 330 -1.36 0.95 -4.42
CA ARG A 330 -2.60 1.57 -4.89
C ARG A 330 -2.36 2.94 -5.48
N THR A 331 -1.57 3.77 -4.79
CA THR A 331 -1.28 5.12 -5.25
C THR A 331 -0.47 5.13 -6.54
N VAL A 332 0.55 4.26 -6.65
CA VAL A 332 1.31 4.11 -7.90
C VAL A 332 0.42 3.67 -9.06
N LEU A 333 -0.49 2.71 -8.83
CA LEU A 333 -1.42 2.24 -9.86
C LEU A 333 -2.44 3.31 -10.27
N MET A 334 -2.93 4.12 -9.30
CA MET A 334 -3.77 5.28 -9.59
C MET A 334 -3.02 6.32 -10.45
N LEU A 335 -1.79 6.68 -10.05
CA LEU A 335 -0.94 7.60 -10.81
C LEU A 335 -0.62 7.06 -12.20
N ALA A 336 -0.28 5.77 -12.31
CA ALA A 336 -0.03 5.12 -13.59
C ALA A 336 -1.25 5.18 -14.51
N SER A 337 -2.45 4.91 -13.98
CA SER A 337 -3.70 5.02 -14.74
C SER A 337 -3.90 6.44 -15.31
N VAL A 338 -3.68 7.46 -14.48
CA VAL A 338 -3.79 8.87 -14.92
C VAL A 338 -2.75 9.21 -15.99
N VAL A 339 -1.50 8.80 -15.79
CA VAL A 339 -0.39 9.09 -16.73
C VAL A 339 -0.60 8.38 -18.07
N VAL A 340 -0.97 7.09 -18.03
CA VAL A 340 -1.18 6.27 -19.23
C VAL A 340 -2.39 6.78 -20.03
N LEU A 341 -3.54 7.02 -19.37
CA LEU A 341 -4.73 7.54 -20.03
C LEU A 341 -4.47 8.93 -20.65
N GLY A 342 -3.73 9.78 -19.91
CA GLY A 342 -3.32 11.09 -20.40
C GLY A 342 -2.35 11.01 -21.58
N ALA A 343 -1.40 10.07 -21.58
CA ALA A 343 -0.46 9.84 -22.67
C ALA A 343 -1.16 9.26 -23.92
N ALA A 344 -2.19 8.44 -23.72
CA ALA A 344 -3.03 7.93 -24.81
C ALA A 344 -3.98 8.99 -25.40
N GLY A 345 -3.94 10.24 -24.94
CA GLY A 345 -4.80 11.32 -25.42
C GLY A 345 -6.27 11.18 -25.00
N LEU A 346 -6.59 10.27 -24.10
CA LEU A 346 -7.94 10.03 -23.62
C LEU A 346 -8.35 11.12 -22.62
N ARG A 347 -9.27 11.98 -23.03
CA ARG A 347 -9.84 13.04 -22.17
C ARG A 347 -11.08 12.53 -21.46
N TRP A 348 -10.89 11.59 -20.55
CA TRP A 348 -11.98 11.04 -19.76
C TRP A 348 -12.40 12.00 -18.64
N SER A 349 -13.69 11.97 -18.31
CA SER A 349 -14.18 12.66 -17.11
C SER A 349 -13.61 12.01 -15.86
N TRP A 350 -13.51 12.77 -14.75
CA TRP A 350 -12.91 12.26 -13.52
C TRP A 350 -13.57 10.95 -12.99
N PRO A 351 -14.89 10.73 -13.11
CA PRO A 351 -15.47 9.47 -12.65
C PRO A 351 -14.94 8.26 -13.43
N LEU A 352 -14.70 8.42 -14.73
CA LEU A 352 -14.14 7.35 -15.58
C LEU A 352 -12.70 7.03 -15.21
N VAL A 353 -11.88 8.05 -14.98
CA VAL A 353 -10.47 7.86 -14.56
C VAL A 353 -10.42 7.20 -13.19
N TRP A 354 -11.27 7.63 -12.26
CA TRP A 354 -11.37 7.07 -10.92
C TRP A 354 -11.84 5.60 -10.95
N THR A 355 -12.88 5.29 -11.74
CA THR A 355 -13.35 3.90 -11.94
C THR A 355 -12.29 3.05 -12.62
N ALA A 356 -11.58 3.57 -13.63
CA ALA A 356 -10.49 2.85 -14.28
C ALA A 356 -9.37 2.50 -13.28
N ALA A 357 -9.02 3.42 -12.40
CA ALA A 357 -8.04 3.16 -11.34
C ALA A 357 -8.53 2.07 -10.36
N MET A 358 -9.81 2.09 -9.96
CA MET A 358 -10.41 1.02 -9.17
C MET A 358 -10.29 -0.35 -9.87
N VAL A 359 -10.65 -0.40 -11.15
CA VAL A 359 -10.56 -1.62 -11.96
C VAL A 359 -9.13 -2.14 -12.04
N VAL A 360 -8.15 -1.27 -12.31
CA VAL A 360 -6.74 -1.66 -12.40
C VAL A 360 -6.25 -2.23 -11.07
N VAL A 361 -6.54 -1.57 -9.94
CA VAL A 361 -6.15 -2.07 -8.62
C VAL A 361 -6.82 -3.40 -8.31
N THR A 362 -8.14 -3.52 -8.53
CA THR A 362 -8.90 -4.76 -8.29
C THR A 362 -8.43 -5.91 -9.20
N ALA A 363 -8.12 -5.63 -10.47
CA ALA A 363 -7.63 -6.63 -11.41
C ALA A 363 -6.23 -7.15 -11.03
N ILE A 364 -5.36 -6.30 -10.46
CA ILE A 364 -4.02 -6.69 -10.00
C ILE A 364 -4.12 -7.41 -8.66
N ASP A 365 -4.86 -6.84 -7.71
CA ASP A 365 -5.05 -7.38 -6.38
C ASP A 365 -6.54 -7.36 -5.96
N PRO A 366 -7.31 -8.42 -6.25
CA PRO A 366 -8.72 -8.48 -5.85
C PRO A 366 -8.91 -8.53 -4.33
N TRP A 367 -7.95 -9.03 -3.55
CA TRP A 367 -8.02 -9.06 -2.09
C TRP A 367 -7.94 -7.68 -1.45
N ALA A 368 -7.45 -6.68 -2.17
CA ALA A 368 -7.49 -5.28 -1.72
C ALA A 368 -8.92 -4.82 -1.35
N LEU A 369 -9.96 -5.42 -1.96
CA LEU A 369 -11.37 -5.15 -1.64
C LEU A 369 -11.77 -5.57 -0.20
N LEU A 370 -11.04 -6.49 0.42
CA LEU A 370 -11.25 -6.90 1.82
C LEU A 370 -10.61 -5.92 2.80
N GLN A 371 -9.72 -5.05 2.32
CA GLN A 371 -9.00 -4.10 3.16
C GLN A 371 -9.78 -2.79 3.35
N PRO A 372 -10.01 -2.32 4.58
CA PRO A 372 -10.60 -1.01 4.84
C PRO A 372 -9.90 0.12 4.10
N GLY A 373 -8.57 0.04 4.00
CA GLY A 373 -7.76 1.04 3.34
C GLY A 373 -8.05 1.20 1.83
N TYR A 374 -8.55 0.17 1.14
CA TYR A 374 -9.00 0.28 -0.26
C TYR A 374 -10.19 1.24 -0.35
N TRP A 375 -11.24 0.97 0.42
CA TRP A 375 -12.47 1.75 0.41
C TRP A 375 -12.25 3.19 0.88
N LEU A 376 -11.49 3.37 1.97
CA LEU A 376 -11.17 4.69 2.49
C LEU A 376 -10.35 5.52 1.50
N SER A 377 -9.37 4.91 0.81
CA SER A 377 -8.56 5.61 -0.17
C SER A 377 -9.37 6.06 -1.39
N PHE A 378 -10.18 5.17 -1.97
CA PHE A 378 -11.01 5.51 -3.12
C PHE A 378 -12.15 6.46 -2.74
N ALA A 379 -12.78 6.29 -1.57
CA ALA A 379 -13.79 7.21 -1.08
C ALA A 379 -13.22 8.62 -0.85
N ALA A 380 -12.04 8.75 -0.21
CA ALA A 380 -11.37 10.02 -0.01
C ALA A 380 -11.10 10.75 -1.32
N VAL A 381 -10.49 10.05 -2.29
CA VAL A 381 -10.20 10.62 -3.61
C VAL A 381 -11.50 11.00 -4.34
N GLY A 382 -12.52 10.13 -4.30
CA GLY A 382 -13.81 10.38 -4.90
C GLY A 382 -14.52 11.62 -4.32
N LEU A 383 -14.52 11.77 -2.99
CA LEU A 383 -15.08 12.92 -2.29
C LEU A 383 -14.35 14.23 -2.67
N LEU A 384 -13.04 14.22 -2.70
CA LEU A 384 -12.23 15.37 -3.07
C LEU A 384 -12.43 15.75 -4.55
N LEU A 385 -12.55 14.79 -5.46
CA LEU A 385 -12.84 15.03 -6.87
C LEU A 385 -14.26 15.58 -7.05
N ALA A 386 -15.24 15.05 -6.32
CA ALA A 386 -16.63 15.51 -6.38
C ALA A 386 -16.82 16.91 -5.79
N SER A 387 -16.10 17.26 -4.72
CA SER A 387 -16.14 18.59 -4.10
C SER A 387 -15.48 19.68 -4.94
N GLY A 388 -14.74 19.31 -5.99
CA GLY A 388 -13.99 20.23 -6.85
C GLY A 388 -12.61 20.65 -6.31
N GLU A 389 -12.27 20.28 -5.06
CA GLU A 389 -10.99 20.60 -4.42
C GLU A 389 -9.80 19.96 -5.15
N ALA A 390 -9.98 18.76 -5.67
CA ALA A 390 -8.93 18.06 -6.42
C ALA A 390 -8.56 18.73 -7.75
N ARG A 391 -9.34 19.69 -8.25
CA ARG A 391 -8.94 20.45 -9.47
C ARG A 391 -7.66 21.22 -9.25
N GLY A 392 -7.47 21.78 -8.05
CA GLY A 392 -6.22 22.43 -7.66
C GLY A 392 -5.06 21.44 -7.57
N LEU A 393 -5.28 20.27 -6.99
CA LEU A 393 -4.26 19.20 -6.88
C LEU A 393 -3.89 18.64 -8.27
N VAL A 394 -4.88 18.37 -9.10
CA VAL A 394 -4.66 17.88 -10.48
C VAL A 394 -4.01 18.96 -11.33
N ALA A 395 -4.38 20.23 -11.20
CA ALA A 395 -3.71 21.33 -11.90
C ALA A 395 -2.24 21.47 -11.45
N ALA A 396 -1.95 21.30 -10.17
CA ALA A 396 -0.59 21.30 -9.64
C ALA A 396 0.24 20.12 -10.16
N THR A 397 -0.34 18.90 -10.19
CA THR A 397 0.34 17.69 -10.70
C THR A 397 0.48 17.69 -12.22
N THR A 398 -0.37 18.41 -12.94
CA THR A 398 -0.29 18.52 -14.40
C THR A 398 0.57 19.69 -14.91
N GLY A 399 1.15 20.48 -14.01
CA GLY A 399 2.02 21.62 -14.36
C GLY A 399 1.26 22.81 -14.94
N LEU A 400 -0.08 22.85 -14.82
CA LEU A 400 -0.94 23.94 -15.30
C LEU A 400 -1.14 25.06 -14.27
N ALA A 401 -0.60 24.91 -13.06
CA ALA A 401 -0.58 25.98 -12.07
C ALA A 401 0.47 27.02 -12.48
N THR A 402 0.03 28.13 -13.02
CA THR A 402 0.88 29.31 -13.21
C THR A 402 1.29 29.82 -11.82
N ALA A 403 2.59 29.76 -11.54
CA ALA A 403 3.14 30.38 -10.34
C ALA A 403 2.76 31.90 -10.34
N PRO A 404 2.35 32.46 -9.19
CA PRO A 404 2.06 33.89 -9.13
C PRO A 404 3.32 34.69 -9.42
N THR A 405 3.26 35.50 -10.45
CA THR A 405 4.40 36.20 -11.04
C THR A 405 4.90 37.40 -10.27
N ARG A 406 4.29 37.79 -9.16
CA ARG A 406 4.81 38.88 -8.25
C ARG A 406 4.34 38.68 -6.80
N LEU A 407 5.27 38.42 -5.87
CA LEU A 407 5.05 38.53 -4.42
C LEU A 407 4.95 40.01 -4.00
N ARG A 408 3.75 40.52 -3.84
CA ARG A 408 3.47 41.69 -3.02
C ARG A 408 3.05 41.23 -1.62
N TRP A 409 3.48 41.92 -0.56
CA TRP A 409 3.20 41.54 0.85
C TRP A 409 1.68 41.38 1.13
N GLN A 410 0.81 42.14 0.47
CA GLN A 410 -0.64 41.95 0.53
C GLN A 410 -1.11 40.62 -0.07
N GLY A 411 -0.39 40.08 -1.07
CA GLY A 411 -0.68 38.77 -1.64
C GLY A 411 -0.27 37.58 -0.76
N VAL A 412 0.66 37.78 0.19
CA VAL A 412 1.09 36.70 1.10
C VAL A 412 0.00 36.40 2.14
N ALA A 413 -0.62 37.44 2.72
CA ALA A 413 -1.72 37.26 3.67
C ALA A 413 -2.95 36.59 2.99
N GLU A 414 -3.33 37.05 1.80
CA GLU A 414 -4.40 36.44 1.02
C GLU A 414 -4.07 35.00 0.61
N TRP A 415 -2.82 34.73 0.24
CA TRP A 415 -2.37 33.39 -0.08
C TRP A 415 -2.44 32.46 1.13
N LEU A 416 -1.99 32.91 2.31
CA LEU A 416 -2.09 32.17 3.57
C LEU A 416 -3.54 31.90 3.96
N VAL A 417 -4.42 32.89 3.86
CA VAL A 417 -5.87 32.70 4.13
C VAL A 417 -6.49 31.67 3.18
N ARG A 418 -6.16 31.74 1.88
CA ARG A 418 -6.65 30.75 0.91
C ARG A 418 -6.09 29.34 1.18
N LEU A 419 -4.81 29.24 1.55
CA LEU A 419 -4.17 27.97 1.89
C LEU A 419 -4.83 27.35 3.14
N LEU A 420 -5.02 28.15 4.20
CA LEU A 420 -5.64 27.70 5.44
C LEU A 420 -7.12 27.35 5.24
N SER A 421 -7.89 28.19 4.55
CA SER A 421 -9.31 27.92 4.30
C SER A 421 -9.51 26.71 3.38
N GLY A 422 -8.67 26.55 2.34
CA GLY A 422 -8.66 25.36 1.50
C GLY A 422 -8.29 24.11 2.27
N GLY A 423 -7.24 24.16 3.11
CA GLY A 423 -6.83 23.07 3.97
C GLY A 423 -7.92 22.65 4.96
N LEU A 424 -8.54 23.61 5.66
CA LEU A 424 -9.67 23.38 6.58
C LEU A 424 -10.87 22.73 5.87
N ARG A 425 -11.22 23.24 4.69
CA ARG A 425 -12.32 22.69 3.90
C ARG A 425 -12.03 21.26 3.43
N THR A 426 -10.84 21.01 2.90
CA THR A 426 -10.41 19.67 2.50
C THR A 426 -10.43 18.72 3.67
N GLN A 427 -9.92 19.12 4.84
CA GLN A 427 -9.94 18.34 6.06
C GLN A 427 -11.37 18.05 6.54
N ALA A 428 -12.26 19.03 6.51
CA ALA A 428 -13.67 18.85 6.88
C ALA A 428 -14.38 17.86 5.96
N ILE A 429 -14.20 17.98 4.64
CA ILE A 429 -14.76 17.04 3.65
C ILE A 429 -14.24 15.63 3.89
N ALA A 430 -12.93 15.47 4.10
CA ALA A 430 -12.34 14.16 4.36
C ALA A 430 -12.83 13.56 5.68
N THR A 431 -12.79 14.31 6.77
CA THR A 431 -13.18 13.83 8.11
C THR A 431 -14.67 13.46 8.15
N LEU A 432 -15.56 14.37 7.73
CA LEU A 432 -17.00 14.12 7.75
C LEU A 432 -17.43 13.07 6.72
N GLY A 433 -16.85 13.11 5.53
CA GLY A 433 -17.19 12.19 4.46
C GLY A 433 -16.70 10.76 4.68
N LEU A 434 -15.57 10.59 5.39
CA LEU A 434 -15.03 9.25 5.72
C LEU A 434 -15.52 8.74 7.08
N ALA A 435 -16.09 9.57 7.94
CA ALA A 435 -16.55 9.18 9.28
C ALA A 435 -17.45 7.93 9.26
N PRO A 436 -18.47 7.81 8.37
CA PRO A 436 -19.31 6.61 8.33
C PRO A 436 -18.52 5.33 8.02
N LEU A 437 -17.58 5.40 7.05
CA LEU A 437 -16.73 4.25 6.69
C LEU A 437 -15.76 3.92 7.82
N THR A 438 -15.20 4.93 8.49
CA THR A 438 -14.31 4.74 9.63
C THR A 438 -15.02 4.03 10.77
N LEU A 439 -16.27 4.42 11.08
CA LEU A 439 -17.09 3.76 12.10
C LEU A 439 -17.40 2.31 11.71
N VAL A 440 -17.77 2.05 10.46
CA VAL A 440 -18.07 0.69 9.99
C VAL A 440 -16.85 -0.22 10.09
N PHE A 441 -15.66 0.26 9.71
CA PHE A 441 -14.47 -0.59 9.63
C PHE A 441 -13.71 -0.67 10.95
N PHE A 442 -13.65 0.39 11.73
CA PHE A 442 -12.79 0.43 12.94
C PHE A 442 -13.58 0.55 14.23
N GLN A 443 -14.90 0.82 14.17
CA GLN A 443 -15.77 1.00 15.33
C GLN A 443 -15.28 2.09 16.31
N GLN A 444 -14.45 2.99 15.83
CA GLN A 444 -13.86 4.08 16.59
C GLN A 444 -13.83 5.35 15.76
N LEU A 445 -14.05 6.48 16.39
CA LEU A 445 -13.91 7.81 15.80
C LEU A 445 -13.08 8.69 16.75
N SER A 446 -11.94 9.17 16.29
CA SER A 446 -11.16 10.16 17.03
C SER A 446 -11.80 11.54 16.91
N LEU A 447 -12.31 12.07 18.01
CA LEU A 447 -12.89 13.42 18.04
C LEU A 447 -11.80 14.50 17.94
N VAL A 448 -10.65 14.26 18.55
CA VAL A 448 -9.48 15.14 18.44
C VAL A 448 -8.75 15.02 17.11
N GLY A 449 -9.07 13.97 16.33
CA GLY A 449 -8.43 13.66 15.05
C GLY A 449 -8.53 14.80 14.02
N PHE A 450 -9.57 15.61 14.04
CA PHE A 450 -9.67 16.77 13.17
C PHE A 450 -8.54 17.79 13.45
N ALA A 451 -8.37 18.16 14.72
CA ALA A 451 -7.33 19.10 15.14
C ALA A 451 -5.92 18.49 14.96
N ALA A 452 -5.76 17.22 15.37
CA ALA A 452 -4.50 16.50 15.22
C ALA A 452 -4.05 16.43 13.76
N ASN A 453 -4.93 16.06 12.83
CA ASN A 453 -4.62 15.95 11.41
C ASN A 453 -4.33 17.30 10.74
N LEU A 454 -4.99 18.38 11.16
CA LEU A 454 -4.73 19.71 10.64
C LEU A 454 -3.26 20.14 10.86
N VAL A 455 -2.66 19.69 11.95
CA VAL A 455 -1.26 19.99 12.31
C VAL A 455 -0.33 18.87 11.81
N ALA A 456 -0.69 17.61 12.04
CA ALA A 456 0.19 16.49 11.75
C ALA A 456 0.40 16.27 10.24
N ILE A 457 -0.64 16.43 9.40
CA ILE A 457 -0.52 16.21 7.95
C ILE A 457 0.57 17.09 7.33
N PRO A 458 0.54 18.43 7.47
CA PRO A 458 1.61 19.27 6.90
C PRO A 458 2.98 18.99 7.52
N ILE A 459 3.07 18.77 8.83
CA ILE A 459 4.35 18.51 9.51
C ILE A 459 4.96 17.20 9.00
N ILE A 460 4.21 16.11 8.99
CA ILE A 460 4.73 14.80 8.55
C ILE A 460 4.99 14.82 7.05
N THR A 461 4.06 15.32 6.25
CA THR A 461 4.17 15.23 4.78
C THR A 461 5.21 16.18 4.21
N LEU A 462 5.23 17.45 4.66
CA LEU A 462 6.10 18.48 4.07
C LEU A 462 7.42 18.67 4.85
N GLY A 463 7.46 18.24 6.10
CA GLY A 463 8.64 18.36 6.97
C GLY A 463 9.36 17.03 7.17
N VAL A 464 8.75 16.14 7.96
CA VAL A 464 9.42 14.92 8.43
C VAL A 464 9.74 13.96 7.27
N THR A 465 8.79 13.68 6.39
CA THR A 465 9.00 12.72 5.28
C THR A 465 10.11 13.15 4.33
N PRO A 466 10.17 14.41 3.83
CA PRO A 466 11.29 14.86 3.03
C PRO A 466 12.64 14.81 3.77
N LEU A 467 12.67 15.20 5.03
CA LEU A 467 13.90 15.13 5.84
C LEU A 467 14.34 13.68 6.09
N ALA A 468 13.41 12.76 6.35
CA ALA A 468 13.68 11.34 6.50
C ALA A 468 14.30 10.74 5.23
N LEU A 469 13.75 11.07 4.06
CA LEU A 469 14.24 10.60 2.76
C LEU A 469 15.58 11.25 2.38
N LEU A 470 15.72 12.56 2.54
CA LEU A 470 16.97 13.26 2.28
C LEU A 470 18.08 12.84 3.25
N GLY A 471 17.73 12.47 4.46
CA GLY A 471 18.63 11.92 5.47
C GLY A 471 19.30 10.61 5.04
N VAL A 472 18.72 9.87 4.09
CA VAL A 472 19.36 8.68 3.48
C VAL A 472 20.66 9.08 2.77
N LEU A 473 20.69 10.26 2.16
CA LEU A 473 21.85 10.82 1.47
C LEU A 473 22.69 11.71 2.41
N LEU A 474 22.04 12.44 3.32
CA LEU A 474 22.62 13.41 4.24
C LEU A 474 22.17 13.07 5.68
N PRO A 475 22.80 12.10 6.36
CA PRO A 475 22.39 11.59 7.67
C PRO A 475 22.14 12.63 8.76
N PRO A 476 22.85 13.81 8.82
CA PRO A 476 22.55 14.85 9.80
C PRO A 476 21.10 15.38 9.75
N LEU A 477 20.40 15.24 8.64
CA LEU A 477 18.99 15.69 8.51
C LEU A 477 18.02 14.85 9.35
N TRP A 478 18.40 13.65 9.78
CA TRP A 478 17.59 12.87 10.71
C TRP A 478 17.46 13.52 12.09
N GLY A 479 18.42 14.32 12.54
CA GLY A 479 18.34 15.07 13.80
C GLY A 479 17.15 16.04 13.86
N PRO A 480 17.07 17.03 12.96
CA PRO A 480 15.89 17.91 12.85
C PRO A 480 14.57 17.17 12.63
N ALA A 481 14.59 16.08 11.82
CA ALA A 481 13.41 15.28 11.60
C ALA A 481 12.94 14.60 12.89
N ALA A 482 13.83 13.98 13.64
CA ALA A 482 13.53 13.35 14.93
C ALA A 482 13.02 14.36 15.97
N TRP A 483 13.66 15.53 16.07
CA TRP A 483 13.18 16.60 16.93
C TRP A 483 11.74 17.01 16.59
N THR A 484 11.42 17.14 15.29
CA THR A 484 10.06 17.48 14.83
C THR A 484 9.06 16.40 15.22
N VAL A 485 9.42 15.11 15.08
CA VAL A 485 8.58 13.99 15.52
C VAL A 485 8.36 14.02 17.02
N ALA A 486 9.40 14.26 17.82
CA ALA A 486 9.28 14.34 19.27
C ALA A 486 8.33 15.46 19.72
N GLN A 487 8.41 16.65 19.08
CA GLN A 487 7.47 17.76 19.36
C GLN A 487 6.05 17.42 18.97
N LEU A 488 5.87 16.75 17.81
CA LEU A 488 4.55 16.29 17.38
C LEU A 488 3.98 15.27 18.37
N ASN A 489 4.77 14.28 18.79
CA ASN A 489 4.34 13.27 19.76
C ASN A 489 3.93 13.89 21.10
N ALA A 490 4.68 14.89 21.61
CA ALA A 490 4.30 15.63 22.82
C ALA A 490 2.95 16.34 22.65
N GLY A 491 2.72 16.99 21.50
CA GLY A 491 1.43 17.62 21.17
C GLY A 491 0.27 16.60 21.05
N LEU A 492 0.53 15.42 20.46
CA LEU A 492 -0.47 14.36 20.34
C LEU A 492 -0.80 13.73 21.70
N GLN A 493 0.19 13.56 22.59
CA GLN A 493 -0.03 13.10 23.96
C GLN A 493 -0.92 14.07 24.72
N TRP A 494 -0.67 15.37 24.60
CA TRP A 494 -1.54 16.40 25.20
C TRP A 494 -2.98 16.35 24.64
N LEU A 495 -3.15 16.16 23.32
CA LEU A 495 -4.48 16.02 22.70
C LEU A 495 -5.20 14.73 23.10
N ALA A 496 -4.47 13.70 23.47
CA ALA A 496 -5.02 12.41 23.90
C ALA A 496 -5.41 12.36 25.37
N THR A 497 -5.07 13.38 26.19
CA THR A 497 -5.37 13.39 27.64
C THR A 497 -6.84 13.37 28.01
N PRO A 498 -7.78 14.02 27.27
CA PRO A 498 -9.20 13.97 27.62
C PRO A 498 -9.83 12.60 27.36
N ASP A 499 -10.64 12.09 28.27
CA ASP A 499 -11.37 10.82 28.12
C ASP A 499 -12.30 10.78 26.90
N TRP A 500 -12.77 11.95 26.45
CA TRP A 500 -13.61 12.09 25.27
C TRP A 500 -12.84 12.18 23.94
N ALA A 501 -11.50 12.06 23.96
CA ALA A 501 -10.68 12.15 22.76
C ALA A 501 -11.07 11.11 21.68
N VAL A 502 -11.59 9.97 22.11
CA VAL A 502 -12.08 8.88 21.24
C VAL A 502 -13.50 8.53 21.62
N TRP A 503 -14.33 8.37 20.60
CA TRP A 503 -15.66 7.79 20.73
C TRP A 503 -15.63 6.37 20.15
N SER A 504 -16.01 5.38 20.96
CA SER A 504 -16.05 3.95 20.61
C SER A 504 -17.41 3.33 20.96
#